data_94c53c5a45433f3758d595ffc668749a
#
_entry.id   94c53c5a45433f3758d595ffc668749a
#
_cell.length_a   1.000
_cell.length_b   1.000
_cell.length_c   1.000
_cell.angle_alpha   90.00
_cell.angle_beta   90.00
_cell.angle_gamma   90.00
#
_symmetry.space_group_name_H-M   'P 1'
#
loop_
_entity.id
_entity.type
_entity.pdbx_description
1 polymer ?
#
loop_
_entity_poly.entity_id
_entity_poly.type
_entity_poly.pdbx_seq_one_letter_code
_entity_poly.pdbx_strand_id
1 'polypeptide(L)'
;MSDFEQHPNVNNNGVDDNRPSELAHYPIIHQQPIHWGEMDAFNHLNNVVYYRYAESARIGYLQALGMFDGSMVTVLAQSSCQYLRPVTYPDTLLLGVRCQRLGNTSIVMEYSYYSCAQEAIVAIADAVIVRLDSEGKDKLPWSNEERERLLKLEAKFNHTPEL
;
A
#
# COMPACT_ATOMS: atom_id res chain seq x y z
N MET A 1 -23.87 15.85 23.59
CA MET A 1 -22.49 15.71 24.02
C MET A 1 -21.96 14.48 23.36
N SER A 2 -21.13 14.68 22.37
CA SER A 2 -20.70 13.68 21.40
C SER A 2 -19.41 13.05 21.86
N ASP A 3 -19.43 11.75 22.04
CA ASP A 3 -18.23 10.95 22.19
C ASP A 3 -17.53 10.87 20.82
N PHE A 4 -16.47 11.66 20.66
CA PHE A 4 -15.50 11.45 19.61
C PHE A 4 -14.73 10.18 19.95
N GLU A 5 -15.08 9.07 19.32
CA GLU A 5 -14.31 7.85 19.40
C GLU A 5 -12.90 8.11 18.88
N GLN A 6 -11.96 7.80 19.76
CA GLN A 6 -10.53 7.94 19.52
C GLN A 6 -10.11 7.02 18.38
N HIS A 7 -9.49 7.59 17.36
CA HIS A 7 -8.79 6.82 16.33
C HIS A 7 -7.74 5.92 17.01
N PRO A 8 -7.66 4.64 16.66
CA PRO A 8 -6.64 3.77 17.21
C PRO A 8 -5.27 4.31 16.80
N ASN A 9 -4.45 4.54 17.82
CA ASN A 9 -3.06 4.96 17.71
C ASN A 9 -2.29 3.94 16.87
N VAL A 10 -1.69 4.38 15.78
CA VAL A 10 -0.70 3.60 15.03
C VAL A 10 0.57 3.52 15.89
N ASN A 11 0.71 2.47 16.66
CA ASN A 11 1.92 2.19 17.41
C ASN A 11 2.98 1.62 16.48
N ASN A 12 4.10 2.34 16.39
CA ASN A 12 5.27 2.04 15.57
C ASN A 12 6.07 0.79 15.97
N ASN A 13 5.54 -0.17 16.73
CA ASN A 13 6.28 -1.37 17.16
C ASN A 13 5.36 -2.50 17.67
N GLY A 14 4.33 -2.86 16.96
CA GLY A 14 3.54 -4.02 17.32
C GLY A 14 2.80 -4.57 16.12
N VAL A 15 2.91 -5.86 15.89
CA VAL A 15 1.97 -6.59 15.05
C VAL A 15 0.60 -6.38 15.67
N ASP A 16 -0.26 -5.61 15.02
CA ASP A 16 -1.61 -5.39 15.48
C ASP A 16 -2.34 -6.74 15.38
N ASP A 17 -2.68 -7.35 16.52
CA ASP A 17 -3.35 -8.65 16.61
C ASP A 17 -4.74 -8.66 15.92
N ASN A 18 -5.17 -7.54 15.36
CA ASN A 18 -6.49 -7.35 14.79
C ASN A 18 -6.50 -7.24 13.24
N ARG A 19 -5.37 -7.57 12.57
CA ARG A 19 -5.36 -7.57 11.09
C ARG A 19 -6.07 -8.82 10.55
N PRO A 20 -6.83 -8.69 9.44
CA PRO A 20 -7.41 -9.86 8.76
C PRO A 20 -6.33 -10.86 8.36
N SER A 21 -6.66 -12.16 8.43
CA SER A 21 -5.74 -13.24 8.04
C SER A 21 -5.25 -13.10 6.60
N GLU A 22 -6.08 -12.58 5.72
CA GLU A 22 -5.79 -12.31 4.31
C GLU A 22 -4.66 -11.28 4.12
N LEU A 23 -4.45 -10.43 5.13
CA LEU A 23 -3.40 -9.41 5.13
C LEU A 23 -2.22 -9.73 6.07
N ALA A 24 -2.15 -10.97 6.59
CA ALA A 24 -1.12 -11.37 7.56
C ALA A 24 0.32 -11.18 7.04
N HIS A 25 0.54 -11.36 5.74
CA HIS A 25 1.87 -11.26 5.10
C HIS A 25 2.14 -9.90 4.45
N TYR A 26 1.37 -8.86 4.80
CA TYR A 26 1.59 -7.51 4.33
C TYR A 26 2.23 -6.67 5.43
N PRO A 27 3.45 -6.13 5.25
CA PRO A 27 4.13 -5.37 6.29
C PRO A 27 3.43 -4.06 6.61
N ILE A 28 2.79 -3.44 5.64
CA ILE A 28 2.06 -2.18 5.82
C ILE A 28 0.59 -2.40 5.51
N ILE A 29 -0.26 -1.89 6.40
CA ILE A 29 -1.70 -1.80 6.18
C ILE A 29 -2.09 -0.32 6.29
N HIS A 30 -2.60 0.20 5.18
CA HIS A 30 -3.18 1.53 5.11
C HIS A 30 -4.69 1.45 5.28
N GLN A 31 -5.22 2.06 6.34
CA GLN A 31 -6.65 2.12 6.56
C GLN A 31 -7.26 3.32 5.83
N GLN A 32 -8.25 3.07 5.00
CA GLN A 32 -8.89 4.06 4.16
C GLN A 32 -10.42 3.98 4.27
N PRO A 33 -11.04 4.86 5.07
CA PRO A 33 -12.49 5.05 4.97
C PRO A 33 -12.86 5.58 3.59
N ILE A 34 -13.89 5.01 2.97
CA ILE A 34 -14.41 5.51 1.71
C ILE A 34 -15.41 6.65 1.95
N HIS A 35 -15.51 7.57 0.99
CA HIS A 35 -16.41 8.72 1.09
C HIS A 35 -17.54 8.58 0.07
N TRP A 36 -18.72 9.05 0.44
CA TRP A 36 -19.88 9.00 -0.45
C TRP A 36 -19.63 9.64 -1.82
N GLY A 37 -18.89 10.74 -1.88
CA GLY A 37 -18.53 11.43 -3.13
C GLY A 37 -17.57 10.70 -4.05
N GLU A 38 -17.06 9.52 -3.63
CA GLU A 38 -16.17 8.66 -4.43
C GLU A 38 -16.95 7.57 -5.19
N MET A 39 -18.28 7.52 -5.04
CA MET A 39 -19.14 6.61 -5.78
C MET A 39 -19.31 7.07 -7.22
N ASP A 40 -19.38 6.11 -8.14
CA ASP A 40 -19.70 6.34 -9.54
C ASP A 40 -21.23 6.40 -9.78
N ALA A 41 -21.64 6.53 -11.04
CA ALA A 41 -23.05 6.57 -11.41
C ALA A 41 -23.84 5.28 -11.13
N PHE A 42 -23.13 4.16 -10.87
CA PHE A 42 -23.72 2.88 -10.51
C PHE A 42 -23.70 2.62 -8.99
N ASN A 43 -23.36 3.66 -8.20
CA ASN A 43 -23.25 3.59 -6.76
C ASN A 43 -22.17 2.60 -6.26
N HIS A 44 -21.11 2.44 -7.03
CA HIS A 44 -19.93 1.69 -6.64
C HIS A 44 -18.73 2.64 -6.50
N LEU A 45 -17.77 2.26 -5.66
CA LEU A 45 -16.50 2.99 -5.55
C LEU A 45 -15.85 3.10 -6.94
N ASN A 46 -15.62 4.35 -7.36
CA ASN A 46 -15.08 4.63 -8.70
C ASN A 46 -13.70 3.96 -8.85
N ASN A 47 -13.49 3.27 -9.96
CA ASN A 47 -12.26 2.52 -10.25
C ASN A 47 -10.99 3.39 -10.17
N VAL A 48 -11.06 4.68 -10.48
CA VAL A 48 -9.93 5.63 -10.37
C VAL A 48 -9.49 5.82 -8.93
N VAL A 49 -10.40 5.70 -7.96
CA VAL A 49 -10.12 5.92 -6.55
C VAL A 49 -9.18 4.84 -5.99
N TYR A 50 -9.28 3.61 -6.46
CA TYR A 50 -8.38 2.52 -6.05
C TYR A 50 -6.91 2.87 -6.29
N TYR A 51 -6.58 3.51 -7.42
CA TYR A 51 -5.20 3.95 -7.71
C TYR A 51 -4.73 5.05 -6.77
N ARG A 52 -5.61 5.97 -6.37
CA ARG A 52 -5.30 7.00 -5.37
C ARG A 52 -5.01 6.38 -4.00
N TYR A 53 -5.81 5.41 -3.61
CA TYR A 53 -5.60 4.69 -2.35
C TYR A 53 -4.29 3.89 -2.36
N ALA A 54 -3.97 3.23 -3.48
CA ALA A 54 -2.69 2.55 -3.65
C ALA A 54 -1.50 3.51 -3.55
N GLU A 55 -1.61 4.73 -4.09
CA GLU A 55 -0.58 5.75 -3.94
C GLU A 55 -0.35 6.13 -2.48
N SER A 56 -1.41 6.40 -1.72
CA SER A 56 -1.32 6.73 -0.30
C SER A 56 -0.68 5.58 0.50
N ALA A 57 -1.08 4.35 0.23
CA ALA A 57 -0.54 3.16 0.87
C ALA A 57 0.96 2.94 0.52
N ARG A 58 1.36 3.19 -0.72
CA ARG A 58 2.77 3.13 -1.17
C ARG A 58 3.64 4.16 -0.47
N ILE A 59 3.15 5.38 -0.29
CA ILE A 59 3.86 6.42 0.47
C ILE A 59 4.10 5.94 1.90
N GLY A 60 3.09 5.36 2.55
CA GLY A 60 3.24 4.75 3.89
C GLY A 60 4.31 3.67 3.94
N TYR A 61 4.39 2.82 2.90
CA TYR A 61 5.43 1.80 2.80
C TYR A 61 6.84 2.41 2.68
N LEU A 62 7.03 3.41 1.81
CA LEU A 62 8.31 4.10 1.65
C LEU A 62 8.71 4.88 2.91
N GLN A 63 7.75 5.47 3.62
CA GLN A 63 7.99 6.12 4.91
C GLN A 63 8.47 5.12 5.97
N ALA A 64 7.86 3.95 6.05
CA ALA A 64 8.27 2.90 6.99
C ALA A 64 9.70 2.39 6.72
N LEU A 65 10.15 2.47 5.48
CA LEU A 65 11.53 2.16 5.08
C LEU A 65 12.52 3.32 5.31
N GLY A 66 12.04 4.52 5.72
CA GLY A 66 12.85 5.73 5.77
C GLY A 66 13.33 6.19 4.38
N MET A 67 12.55 5.89 3.34
CA MET A 67 12.86 6.21 1.94
C MET A 67 11.99 7.35 1.40
N PHE A 68 11.34 8.11 2.25
CA PHE A 68 10.48 9.24 1.87
C PHE A 68 10.92 10.52 2.61
N ASP A 69 12.19 10.86 2.44
CA ASP A 69 12.84 12.01 3.12
C ASP A 69 13.23 13.14 2.15
N GLY A 70 12.84 13.03 0.88
CA GLY A 70 13.18 14.00 -0.17
C GLY A 70 14.56 13.78 -0.81
N SER A 71 15.34 12.81 -0.36
CA SER A 71 16.65 12.47 -0.96
C SER A 71 16.52 11.58 -2.19
N MET A 72 15.36 11.00 -2.42
CA MET A 72 15.09 10.03 -3.47
C MET A 72 13.88 10.45 -4.29
N VAL A 73 13.95 10.24 -5.59
CA VAL A 73 12.83 10.37 -6.50
C VAL A 73 12.43 8.98 -6.99
N THR A 74 11.14 8.68 -6.90
CA THR A 74 10.55 7.50 -7.54
C THR A 74 9.46 7.94 -8.51
N VAL A 75 9.35 7.23 -9.62
CA VAL A 75 8.26 7.42 -10.59
C VAL A 75 7.47 6.14 -10.75
N LEU A 76 6.19 6.30 -10.97
CA LEU A 76 5.29 5.20 -11.31
C LEU A 76 5.47 4.87 -12.80
N ALA A 77 5.98 3.69 -13.11
CA ALA A 77 6.18 3.24 -14.49
C ALA A 77 4.97 2.44 -15.02
N GLN A 78 4.28 1.71 -14.14
CA GLN A 78 3.12 0.91 -14.47
C GLN A 78 2.24 0.75 -13.24
N SER A 79 0.94 0.63 -13.44
CA SER A 79 0.01 0.15 -12.41
C SER A 79 -1.14 -0.61 -13.06
N SER A 80 -1.66 -1.59 -12.34
CA SER A 80 -2.86 -2.34 -12.71
C SER A 80 -3.74 -2.57 -11.49
N CYS A 81 -5.02 -2.80 -11.71
CA CYS A 81 -5.97 -3.15 -10.67
C CYS A 81 -7.01 -4.13 -11.22
N GLN A 82 -7.20 -5.22 -10.50
CA GLN A 82 -8.25 -6.20 -10.75
C GLN A 82 -9.32 -6.05 -9.69
N TYR A 83 -10.54 -5.79 -10.12
CA TYR A 83 -11.71 -5.59 -9.27
C TYR A 83 -12.44 -6.92 -9.12
N LEU A 84 -12.48 -7.46 -7.90
CA LEU A 84 -13.05 -8.78 -7.61
C LEU A 84 -14.51 -8.67 -7.15
N ARG A 85 -14.84 -7.62 -6.41
CA ARG A 85 -16.16 -7.34 -5.87
C ARG A 85 -16.44 -5.83 -5.88
N PRO A 86 -17.68 -5.41 -6.14
CA PRO A 86 -18.04 -4.01 -6.02
C PRO A 86 -17.99 -3.56 -4.56
N VAL A 87 -17.51 -2.35 -4.33
CA VAL A 87 -17.48 -1.69 -3.02
C VAL A 87 -18.47 -0.55 -3.04
N THR A 88 -19.23 -0.40 -1.96
CA THR A 88 -20.25 0.65 -1.80
C THR A 88 -20.04 1.39 -0.49
N TYR A 89 -20.42 2.66 -0.45
CA TYR A 89 -20.45 3.44 0.79
C TYR A 89 -21.66 3.01 1.67
N PRO A 90 -21.53 2.93 3.01
CA PRO A 90 -20.30 3.15 3.78
C PRO A 90 -19.44 1.89 3.92
N ASP A 91 -18.12 2.06 3.85
CA ASP A 91 -17.15 0.99 4.12
C ASP A 91 -15.80 1.60 4.53
N THR A 92 -14.93 0.78 5.04
CA THR A 92 -13.51 1.07 5.25
C THR A 92 -12.70 -0.02 4.56
N LEU A 93 -11.76 0.38 3.72
CA LEU A 93 -10.81 -0.53 3.10
C LEU A 93 -9.52 -0.59 3.89
N LEU A 94 -9.00 -1.79 4.09
CA LEU A 94 -7.65 -2.03 4.58
C LEU A 94 -6.79 -2.43 3.39
N LEU A 95 -5.80 -1.59 3.05
CA LEU A 95 -4.89 -1.88 1.95
C LEU A 95 -3.60 -2.47 2.50
N GLY A 96 -3.41 -3.76 2.28
CA GLY A 96 -2.11 -4.41 2.48
C GLY A 96 -1.16 -4.04 1.36
N VAL A 97 0.07 -3.64 1.71
CA VAL A 97 1.13 -3.29 0.76
C VAL A 97 2.39 -4.08 1.06
N ARG A 98 2.97 -4.69 0.03
CA ARG A 98 4.26 -5.39 0.12
C ARG A 98 5.07 -5.26 -1.16
N CYS A 99 6.36 -5.53 -1.05
CA CYS A 99 7.22 -5.68 -2.21
C CYS A 99 7.09 -7.09 -2.77
N GLN A 100 6.58 -7.25 -3.99
CA GLN A 100 6.54 -8.55 -4.66
C GLN A 100 7.91 -8.89 -5.25
N ARG A 101 8.58 -7.93 -5.90
CA ARG A 101 9.89 -8.12 -6.52
C ARG A 101 10.78 -6.90 -6.33
N LEU A 102 12.02 -7.13 -5.94
CA LEU A 102 13.05 -6.12 -5.78
C LEU A 102 14.08 -6.24 -6.91
N GLY A 103 13.91 -5.44 -7.97
CA GLY A 103 14.84 -5.36 -9.09
C GLY A 103 16.07 -4.49 -8.77
N ASN A 104 16.86 -4.20 -9.79
CA ASN A 104 18.05 -3.34 -9.66
C ASN A 104 17.66 -1.87 -9.43
N THR A 105 16.81 -1.31 -10.29
CA THR A 105 16.35 0.09 -10.25
C THR A 105 14.86 0.23 -9.99
N SER A 106 14.13 -0.87 -9.85
CA SER A 106 12.68 -0.88 -9.73
C SER A 106 12.21 -1.80 -8.60
N ILE A 107 11.03 -1.52 -8.09
CA ILE A 107 10.28 -2.38 -7.16
C ILE A 107 8.92 -2.64 -7.78
N VAL A 108 8.50 -3.91 -7.77
CA VAL A 108 7.11 -4.28 -8.03
C VAL A 108 6.40 -4.35 -6.69
N MET A 109 5.42 -3.48 -6.52
CA MET A 109 4.56 -3.43 -5.34
C MET A 109 3.28 -4.23 -5.60
N GLU A 110 2.81 -4.94 -4.59
CA GLU A 110 1.52 -5.62 -4.59
C GLU A 110 0.61 -4.99 -3.54
N TYR A 111 -0.66 -4.84 -3.89
CA TYR A 111 -1.70 -4.31 -3.01
C TYR A 111 -2.88 -5.27 -2.94
N SER A 112 -3.37 -5.52 -1.72
CA SER A 112 -4.64 -6.21 -1.50
C SER A 112 -5.60 -5.29 -0.76
N TYR A 113 -6.80 -5.11 -1.32
CA TYR A 113 -7.86 -4.29 -0.73
C TYR A 113 -8.85 -5.20 -0.02
N TYR A 114 -8.88 -5.11 1.29
CA TYR A 114 -9.83 -5.82 2.14
C TYR A 114 -10.96 -4.88 2.54
N SER A 115 -12.19 -5.26 2.27
CA SER A 115 -13.39 -4.54 2.70
C SER A 115 -13.79 -4.98 4.10
N CYS A 116 -13.88 -4.04 5.04
CA CYS A 116 -14.36 -4.34 6.39
C CYS A 116 -15.85 -4.70 6.40
N ALA A 117 -16.65 -4.09 5.53
CA ALA A 117 -18.09 -4.37 5.44
C ALA A 117 -18.39 -5.76 4.83
N GLN A 118 -17.54 -6.24 3.90
CA GLN A 118 -17.72 -7.53 3.24
C GLN A 118 -16.88 -8.66 3.87
N GLU A 119 -15.95 -8.30 4.76
CA GLU A 119 -14.98 -9.22 5.37
C GLU A 119 -14.24 -10.07 4.33
N ALA A 120 -13.79 -9.42 3.24
CA ALA A 120 -13.18 -10.10 2.09
C ALA A 120 -12.26 -9.18 1.29
N ILE A 121 -11.32 -9.79 0.53
CA ILE A 121 -10.55 -9.09 -0.50
C ILE A 121 -11.49 -8.71 -1.65
N VAL A 122 -11.53 -7.44 -1.98
CA VAL A 122 -12.41 -6.86 -3.02
C VAL A 122 -11.67 -6.42 -4.27
N ALA A 123 -10.37 -6.17 -4.16
CA ALA A 123 -9.51 -5.86 -5.30
C ALA A 123 -8.06 -6.25 -4.99
N ILE A 124 -7.30 -6.51 -6.04
CA ILE A 124 -5.85 -6.66 -6.01
C ILE A 124 -5.22 -5.74 -7.05
N ALA A 125 -4.07 -5.18 -6.74
CA ALA A 125 -3.39 -4.28 -7.66
C ALA A 125 -1.88 -4.50 -7.60
N ASP A 126 -1.21 -4.04 -8.63
CA ASP A 126 0.24 -3.98 -8.68
C ASP A 126 0.72 -2.63 -9.23
N ALA A 127 1.94 -2.27 -8.88
CA ALA A 127 2.59 -1.09 -9.41
C ALA A 127 4.09 -1.32 -9.53
N VAL A 128 4.67 -0.82 -10.62
CA VAL A 128 6.12 -0.77 -10.82
C VAL A 128 6.57 0.65 -10.54
N ILE A 129 7.39 0.82 -9.51
CA ILE A 129 8.08 2.09 -9.24
C ILE A 129 9.54 1.98 -9.62
N VAL A 130 10.09 3.05 -10.16
CA VAL A 130 11.49 3.14 -10.61
C VAL A 130 12.17 4.23 -9.82
N ARG A 131 13.36 3.91 -9.28
CA ARG A 131 14.22 4.87 -8.60
C ARG A 131 14.97 5.71 -9.62
N LEU A 132 14.91 7.02 -9.43
CA LEU A 132 15.65 7.99 -10.23
C LEU A 132 16.64 8.76 -9.34
N ASP A 133 17.55 9.49 -9.99
CA ASP A 133 18.42 10.45 -9.34
C ASP A 133 17.60 11.61 -8.73
N SER A 134 18.28 12.49 -8.00
CA SER A 134 17.64 13.65 -7.36
C SER A 134 17.07 14.68 -8.35
N GLU A 135 17.52 14.64 -9.60
CA GLU A 135 16.99 15.48 -10.69
C GLU A 135 15.82 14.82 -11.43
N GLY A 136 15.53 13.56 -11.13
CA GLY A 136 14.45 12.79 -11.77
C GLY A 136 14.74 12.39 -13.22
N LYS A 137 16.01 12.29 -13.61
CA LYS A 137 16.43 12.03 -14.99
C LYS A 137 16.91 10.61 -15.23
N ASP A 138 17.88 10.15 -14.45
CA ASP A 138 18.54 8.88 -14.68
C ASP A 138 18.11 7.83 -13.66
N LYS A 139 17.95 6.56 -14.13
CA LYS A 139 17.65 5.44 -13.25
C LYS A 139 18.85 5.15 -12.34
N LEU A 140 18.59 5.05 -11.04
CA LEU A 140 19.61 4.67 -10.07
C LEU A 140 19.29 3.29 -9.45
N PRO A 141 20.31 2.44 -9.26
CA PRO A 141 20.16 1.23 -8.48
C PRO A 141 19.77 1.54 -7.02
N TRP A 142 18.98 0.66 -6.44
CA TRP A 142 18.75 0.65 -4.98
C TRP A 142 20.06 0.36 -4.27
N SER A 143 20.43 1.18 -3.28
CA SER A 143 21.64 0.93 -2.49
C SER A 143 21.52 -0.36 -1.68
N ASN A 144 22.64 -0.92 -1.25
CA ASN A 144 22.64 -2.12 -0.41
C ASN A 144 21.86 -1.89 0.90
N GLU A 145 21.98 -0.69 1.48
CA GLU A 145 21.27 -0.32 2.70
C GLU A 145 19.74 -0.25 2.49
N GLU A 146 19.30 0.34 1.39
CA GLU A 146 17.87 0.40 1.02
C GLU A 146 17.31 -1.01 0.81
N ARG A 147 18.03 -1.86 0.09
CA ARG A 147 17.68 -3.27 -0.14
C ARG A 147 17.56 -4.04 1.17
N GLU A 148 18.54 -3.88 2.07
CA GLU A 148 18.53 -4.54 3.38
C GLU A 148 17.34 -4.11 4.23
N ARG A 149 17.05 -2.81 4.29
CA ARG A 149 15.88 -2.29 5.03
C ARG A 149 14.58 -2.90 4.53
N LEU A 150 14.41 -2.95 3.21
CA LEU A 150 13.23 -3.54 2.59
C LEU A 150 13.12 -5.04 2.92
N LEU A 151 14.18 -5.82 2.69
CA LEU A 151 14.17 -7.26 2.95
C LEU A 151 13.92 -7.57 4.44
N LYS A 152 14.48 -6.79 5.36
CA LYS A 152 14.23 -6.92 6.79
C LYS A 152 12.78 -6.62 7.16
N LEU A 153 12.16 -5.62 6.53
CA LEU A 153 10.75 -5.30 6.76
C LEU A 153 9.85 -6.45 6.31
N GLU A 154 10.04 -6.93 5.09
CA GLU A 154 9.24 -8.02 4.51
C GLU A 154 9.38 -9.34 5.31
N ALA A 155 10.61 -9.67 5.73
CA ALA A 155 10.88 -10.89 6.48
C ALA A 155 10.14 -10.96 7.83
N LYS A 156 9.87 -9.82 8.48
CA LYS A 156 9.08 -9.77 9.72
C LYS A 156 7.66 -10.29 9.54
N PHE A 157 7.15 -10.27 8.32
CA PHE A 157 5.80 -10.71 7.95
C PHE A 157 5.81 -12.01 7.15
N ASN A 158 6.90 -12.79 7.27
CA ASN A 158 7.09 -14.08 6.58
C ASN A 158 6.93 -13.97 5.06
N HIS A 159 7.41 -12.86 4.49
CA HIS A 159 7.43 -12.63 3.06
C HIS A 159 8.87 -12.41 2.58
N THR A 160 9.18 -12.97 1.41
CA THR A 160 10.48 -12.80 0.75
C THR A 160 10.23 -12.35 -0.68
N PRO A 161 10.58 -11.10 -1.04
CA PRO A 161 10.45 -10.62 -2.41
C PRO A 161 11.31 -11.44 -3.38
N GLU A 162 10.84 -11.57 -4.62
CA GLU A 162 11.67 -12.02 -5.73
C GLU A 162 12.81 -11.02 -5.99
N LEU A 163 14.01 -11.51 -6.35
CA LEU A 163 15.19 -10.68 -6.62
C LEU A 163 15.50 -10.60 -8.11
#